data_a47b104d7acc877804d68d6896f4a2ac
#
_entry.id   a47b104d7acc877804d68d6896f4a2ac
#
_cell.length_a   1.000
_cell.length_b   1.000
_cell.length_c   1.000
_cell.angle_alpha   90.00
_cell.angle_beta   90.00
_cell.angle_gamma   90.00
#
_symmetry.space_group_name_H-M   'P 1'
#
loop_
_entity.id
_entity.type
_entity.pdbx_description
1 polymer ?
#
loop_
_entity_poly.entity_id
_entity_poly.type
_entity_poly.pdbx_seq_one_letter_code
_entity_poly.pdbx_strand_id
1 'polypeptide(L)'
;MNDLFIGCSVFGIIHTDSDSPLTLEKQFSMAAESEAFDYVEKTPPLEEIDEYKRCCEKFKLPLRCGIWFYTLGKDEDLFLQNLKIGSEFGSVYHTAQDMAHHEDGQLVTNEEIGNFYIAGLNYGEKIGCLPCLEVHVNMWSEDFLRVEQVAQMVQEQGYKFRITLDHSHIIFKIDNPEEQKIFDIDKDINDGKLILDPYEEGNICDQWIKSNFIHHMHARSTIPNNPKNIHAQHPDGSIGRGIQYPFVKPLPGQYHEKWDGKLLDRWKLVVQSIVDHHYSNKGSSLEQITTEFITPTDYGAGWGYSIFNNNVQCAKWIRQITNETKLKFINN
;
A
#
# COMPACT_ATOMS: atom_id res chain seq x y z
N MET A 1 13.37 -12.08 16.39
CA MET A 1 12.35 -11.39 15.55
C MET A 1 12.77 -9.93 15.44
N ASN A 2 12.76 -9.40 14.22
CA ASN A 2 13.13 -8.00 13.98
C ASN A 2 11.96 -7.07 14.31
N ASP A 3 12.26 -5.84 14.69
CA ASP A 3 11.23 -4.81 14.85
C ASP A 3 10.69 -4.40 13.48
N LEU A 4 9.36 -4.15 13.42
CA LEU A 4 8.73 -3.60 12.22
C LEU A 4 8.98 -2.09 12.14
N PHE A 5 9.39 -1.61 10.97
CA PHE A 5 9.47 -0.20 10.67
C PHE A 5 8.11 0.34 10.24
N ILE A 6 7.74 1.51 10.74
CA ILE A 6 6.48 2.18 10.40
C ILE A 6 6.78 3.48 9.68
N GLY A 7 6.29 3.62 8.46
CA GLY A 7 6.54 4.76 7.59
C GLY A 7 5.28 5.52 7.20
N CYS A 8 5.48 6.57 6.42
CA CYS A 8 4.42 7.36 5.80
C CYS A 8 4.74 7.58 4.32
N SER A 9 3.74 7.41 3.45
CA SER A 9 3.84 7.84 2.07
C SER A 9 3.90 9.37 2.01
N VAL A 10 4.81 9.91 1.19
CA VAL A 10 4.92 11.36 0.97
C VAL A 10 3.62 11.95 0.43
N PHE A 11 2.85 11.18 -0.34
CA PHE A 11 1.54 11.61 -0.86
C PHE A 11 0.51 11.93 0.24
N GLY A 12 0.70 11.41 1.46
CA GLY A 12 -0.09 11.75 2.64
C GLY A 12 0.36 13.01 3.37
N ILE A 13 1.44 13.67 2.91
CA ILE A 13 1.99 14.86 3.55
C ILE A 13 1.98 16.07 2.62
N ILE A 14 2.04 15.85 1.30
CA ILE A 14 2.34 16.90 0.30
C ILE A 14 1.35 18.07 0.27
N HIS A 15 0.06 17.80 0.54
CA HIS A 15 -1.03 18.81 0.52
C HIS A 15 -1.73 18.93 1.88
N THR A 16 -1.10 18.49 2.93
CA THR A 16 -1.72 18.36 4.25
C THR A 16 -2.32 19.66 4.72
N ASP A 17 -3.66 19.68 4.84
CA ASP A 17 -4.43 20.78 5.36
C ASP A 17 -4.14 22.15 4.68
N SER A 18 -3.68 22.11 3.41
CA SER A 18 -3.25 23.27 2.64
C SER A 18 -3.73 23.17 1.20
N ASP A 19 -4.12 24.29 0.60
CA ASP A 19 -4.53 24.40 -0.80
C ASP A 19 -3.35 24.32 -1.78
N SER A 20 -2.13 24.42 -1.27
CA SER A 20 -0.90 24.38 -2.05
C SER A 20 0.04 23.30 -1.56
N PRO A 21 0.82 22.68 -2.46
CA PRO A 21 1.84 21.71 -2.05
C PRO A 21 2.81 22.31 -1.03
N LEU A 22 3.10 21.54 0.01
CA LEU A 22 4.12 21.92 1.00
C LEU A 22 5.51 21.74 0.40
N THR A 23 6.47 22.59 0.81
CA THR A 23 7.88 22.35 0.47
C THR A 23 8.35 21.02 1.04
N LEU A 24 9.33 20.39 0.39
CA LEU A 24 9.88 19.12 0.84
C LEU A 24 10.40 19.20 2.29
N GLU A 25 11.09 20.30 2.62
CA GLU A 25 11.59 20.53 3.98
C GLU A 25 10.45 20.59 5.02
N LYS A 26 9.31 21.23 4.68
CA LYS A 26 8.15 21.28 5.57
C LYS A 26 7.50 19.91 5.73
N GLN A 27 7.42 19.10 4.66
CA GLN A 27 6.91 17.74 4.70
C GLN A 27 7.72 16.86 5.67
N PHE A 28 9.05 16.89 5.54
CA PHE A 28 9.95 16.14 6.42
C PHE A 28 9.93 16.63 7.86
N SER A 29 9.88 17.97 8.08
CA SER A 29 9.73 18.56 9.41
C SER A 29 8.47 18.02 10.11
N MET A 30 7.32 18.07 9.44
CA MET A 30 6.05 17.60 10.01
C MET A 30 6.09 16.11 10.32
N ALA A 31 6.63 15.30 9.42
CA ALA A 31 6.76 13.87 9.62
C ALA A 31 7.66 13.56 10.84
N ALA A 32 8.81 14.20 10.96
CA ALA A 32 9.73 14.04 12.09
C ALA A 32 9.14 14.55 13.42
N GLU A 33 8.52 15.74 13.43
CA GLU A 33 7.88 16.32 14.62
C GLU A 33 6.70 15.49 15.15
N SER A 34 6.06 14.69 14.29
CA SER A 34 4.96 13.79 14.71
C SER A 34 5.42 12.63 15.59
N GLU A 35 6.72 12.27 15.52
CA GLU A 35 7.33 11.09 16.19
C GLU A 35 6.61 9.76 15.89
N ALA A 36 5.84 9.71 14.80
CA ALA A 36 5.06 8.54 14.44
C ALA A 36 5.77 7.59 13.48
N PHE A 37 6.75 8.11 12.71
CA PHE A 37 7.33 7.43 11.57
C PHE A 37 8.83 7.16 11.75
N ASP A 38 9.27 5.98 11.29
CA ASP A 38 10.68 5.59 11.23
C ASP A 38 11.30 5.91 9.87
N TYR A 39 10.48 6.11 8.82
CA TYR A 39 10.90 6.39 7.45
C TYR A 39 9.80 7.06 6.63
N VAL A 40 10.18 7.59 5.48
CA VAL A 40 9.26 8.08 4.44
C VAL A 40 9.35 7.17 3.21
N GLU A 41 8.22 6.92 2.57
CA GLU A 41 8.13 6.20 1.30
C GLU A 41 8.05 7.18 0.15
N LYS A 42 9.01 7.09 -0.77
CA LYS A 42 9.09 7.89 -2.00
C LYS A 42 10.19 7.39 -2.91
N THR A 43 9.94 7.43 -4.22
CA THR A 43 10.98 7.48 -5.24
C THR A 43 11.19 8.95 -5.63
N PRO A 44 12.32 9.58 -5.26
CA PRO A 44 12.60 10.96 -5.64
C PRO A 44 12.73 11.14 -7.16
N PRO A 45 12.20 12.23 -7.74
CA PRO A 45 12.58 12.64 -9.09
C PRO A 45 14.08 12.91 -9.17
N LEU A 46 14.69 12.69 -10.35
CA LEU A 46 16.13 12.85 -10.53
C LEU A 46 16.63 14.25 -10.15
N GLU A 47 15.86 15.27 -10.48
CA GLU A 47 16.15 16.67 -10.18
C GLU A 47 16.05 17.05 -8.71
N GLU A 48 15.39 16.24 -7.88
CA GLU A 48 15.17 16.49 -6.46
C GLU A 48 16.03 15.60 -5.54
N ILE A 49 16.86 14.71 -6.10
CA ILE A 49 17.65 13.72 -5.33
C ILE A 49 18.47 14.39 -4.21
N ASP A 50 19.19 15.48 -4.52
CA ASP A 50 20.03 16.15 -3.54
C ASP A 50 19.21 16.83 -2.42
N GLU A 51 18.04 17.35 -2.75
CA GLU A 51 17.13 17.91 -1.77
C GLU A 51 16.57 16.85 -0.83
N TYR A 52 16.16 15.68 -1.36
CA TYR A 52 15.73 14.53 -0.55
C TYR A 52 16.85 14.04 0.36
N LYS A 53 18.08 13.88 -0.13
CA LYS A 53 19.25 13.50 0.71
C LYS A 53 19.45 14.47 1.87
N ARG A 54 19.43 15.78 1.60
CA ARG A 54 19.55 16.83 2.61
C ARG A 54 18.43 16.75 3.66
N CYS A 55 17.18 16.52 3.23
CA CYS A 55 16.04 16.39 4.15
C CYS A 55 16.14 15.13 5.01
N CYS A 56 16.47 13.98 4.43
CA CYS A 56 16.72 12.75 5.18
C CYS A 56 17.76 12.92 6.28
N GLU A 57 18.90 13.55 5.95
CA GLU A 57 19.99 13.81 6.91
C GLU A 57 19.55 14.80 8.01
N LYS A 58 18.95 15.92 7.61
CA LYS A 58 18.52 16.99 8.52
C LYS A 58 17.51 16.51 9.56
N PHE A 59 16.51 15.76 9.12
CA PHE A 59 15.41 15.31 9.97
C PHE A 59 15.59 13.89 10.53
N LYS A 60 16.69 13.21 10.16
CA LYS A 60 16.99 11.81 10.54
C LYS A 60 15.83 10.85 10.19
N LEU A 61 15.20 11.09 9.06
CA LEU A 61 14.07 10.32 8.57
C LEU A 61 14.42 9.78 7.18
N PRO A 62 14.88 8.51 7.06
CA PRO A 62 15.36 7.95 5.80
C PRO A 62 14.21 7.67 4.83
N LEU A 63 14.55 7.54 3.54
CA LEU A 63 13.72 6.81 2.59
C LEU A 63 14.02 5.32 2.72
N ARG A 64 13.02 4.49 2.96
CA ARG A 64 13.19 3.04 3.14
C ARG A 64 12.44 2.21 2.11
N CYS A 65 11.50 2.81 1.42
CA CYS A 65 10.76 2.23 0.31
C CYS A 65 10.58 3.25 -0.80
N GLY A 66 10.75 2.81 -2.05
CA GLY A 66 10.31 3.54 -3.23
C GLY A 66 8.93 3.09 -3.67
N ILE A 67 8.25 3.92 -4.47
CA ILE A 67 6.95 3.59 -5.09
C ILE A 67 6.84 4.28 -6.45
N TRP A 68 6.32 3.58 -7.45
CA TRP A 68 6.01 4.16 -8.76
C TRP A 68 5.04 3.30 -9.57
N PHE A 69 4.40 3.95 -10.57
CA PHE A 69 3.52 3.31 -11.54
C PHE A 69 4.31 2.88 -12.79
N TYR A 70 3.96 1.71 -13.37
CA TYR A 70 4.61 1.19 -14.57
C TYR A 70 3.59 0.68 -15.58
N THR A 71 3.83 1.01 -16.85
CA THR A 71 3.12 0.44 -17.99
C THR A 71 4.08 -0.51 -18.70
N LEU A 72 3.75 -1.80 -18.74
CA LEU A 72 4.58 -2.82 -19.39
C LEU A 72 4.71 -2.54 -20.88
N GLY A 73 5.90 -2.80 -21.40
CA GLY A 73 6.28 -2.48 -22.77
C GLY A 73 6.78 -1.04 -22.96
N LYS A 74 6.82 -0.25 -21.86
CA LYS A 74 7.26 1.16 -21.90
C LYS A 74 8.23 1.51 -20.78
N ASP A 75 7.95 1.06 -19.57
CA ASP A 75 8.56 1.60 -18.35
C ASP A 75 9.60 0.65 -17.71
N GLU A 76 10.07 -0.38 -18.42
CA GLU A 76 11.06 -1.36 -17.92
C GLU A 76 12.37 -0.68 -17.48
N ASP A 77 12.90 0.23 -18.31
CA ASP A 77 14.11 0.98 -17.97
C ASP A 77 13.88 1.92 -16.78
N LEU A 78 12.71 2.57 -16.70
CA LEU A 78 12.32 3.42 -15.59
C LEU A 78 12.22 2.60 -14.28
N PHE A 79 11.69 1.38 -14.36
CA PHE A 79 11.62 0.48 -13.23
C PHE A 79 13.01 0.17 -12.64
N LEU A 80 13.96 -0.23 -13.49
CA LEU A 80 15.34 -0.50 -13.06
C LEU A 80 16.02 0.77 -12.54
N GLN A 81 15.76 1.93 -13.13
CA GLN A 81 16.26 3.21 -12.64
C GLN A 81 15.72 3.54 -11.25
N ASN A 82 14.42 3.32 -11.00
CA ASN A 82 13.80 3.58 -9.71
C ASN A 82 14.31 2.64 -8.61
N LEU A 83 14.56 1.36 -8.94
CA LEU A 83 15.27 0.43 -8.03
C LEU A 83 16.65 0.96 -7.65
N LYS A 84 17.41 1.48 -8.63
CA LYS A 84 18.72 2.08 -8.39
C LYS A 84 18.63 3.31 -7.48
N ILE A 85 17.71 4.22 -7.75
CA ILE A 85 17.47 5.39 -6.89
C ILE A 85 17.16 4.93 -5.46
N GLY A 86 16.24 3.96 -5.30
CA GLY A 86 15.93 3.38 -3.99
C GLY A 86 17.18 2.86 -3.27
N SER A 87 18.01 2.08 -3.97
CA SER A 87 19.28 1.56 -3.43
C SER A 87 20.23 2.68 -2.96
N GLU A 88 20.34 3.77 -3.70
CA GLU A 88 21.19 4.92 -3.33
C GLU A 88 20.72 5.63 -2.06
N PHE A 89 19.44 5.54 -1.71
CA PHE A 89 18.86 6.02 -0.46
C PHE A 89 18.85 4.97 0.66
N GLY A 90 19.28 3.74 0.39
CA GLY A 90 19.24 2.63 1.35
C GLY A 90 17.85 2.00 1.50
N SER A 91 16.95 2.23 0.56
CA SER A 91 15.64 1.55 0.51
C SER A 91 15.84 0.05 0.30
N VAL A 92 15.11 -0.76 1.08
CA VAL A 92 15.18 -2.22 0.97
C VAL A 92 14.16 -2.76 -0.04
N TYR A 93 13.06 -2.04 -0.22
CA TYR A 93 11.99 -2.39 -1.15
C TYR A 93 11.62 -1.23 -2.07
N HIS A 94 11.04 -1.61 -3.20
CA HIS A 94 10.38 -0.70 -4.14
C HIS A 94 9.02 -1.28 -4.49
N THR A 95 7.96 -0.55 -4.17
CA THR A 95 6.58 -0.87 -4.52
C THR A 95 6.34 -0.57 -6.00
N ALA A 96 6.06 -1.60 -6.79
CA ALA A 96 5.74 -1.48 -8.20
C ALA A 96 4.22 -1.60 -8.39
N GLN A 97 3.61 -0.54 -8.94
CA GLN A 97 2.21 -0.46 -9.31
C GLN A 97 2.09 -0.68 -10.83
N ASP A 98 1.92 -1.94 -11.24
CA ASP A 98 1.92 -2.30 -12.66
C ASP A 98 0.51 -2.22 -13.23
N MET A 99 0.31 -1.35 -14.22
CA MET A 99 -0.98 -1.11 -14.86
C MET A 99 -1.57 -2.41 -15.41
N ALA A 100 -2.91 -2.53 -15.34
CA ALA A 100 -3.62 -3.70 -15.87
C ALA A 100 -3.56 -3.80 -17.40
N HIS A 101 -3.26 -2.69 -18.07
CA HIS A 101 -3.30 -2.60 -19.53
C HIS A 101 -2.01 -1.97 -20.07
N HIS A 102 -1.57 -2.42 -21.24
CA HIS A 102 -0.61 -1.74 -22.08
C HIS A 102 -1.16 -0.40 -22.61
N GLU A 103 -0.30 0.44 -23.20
CA GLU A 103 -0.75 1.72 -23.79
C GLU A 103 -1.80 1.58 -24.91
N ASP A 104 -1.84 0.44 -25.60
CA ASP A 104 -2.84 0.15 -26.65
C ASP A 104 -4.17 -0.38 -26.09
N GLY A 105 -4.29 -0.51 -24.77
CA GLY A 105 -5.49 -0.97 -24.08
C GLY A 105 -5.61 -2.49 -23.97
N GLN A 106 -4.64 -3.29 -24.44
CA GLN A 106 -4.65 -4.74 -24.22
C GLN A 106 -4.32 -5.07 -22.76
N LEU A 107 -4.97 -6.10 -22.22
CA LEU A 107 -4.66 -6.60 -20.86
C LEU A 107 -3.26 -7.20 -20.83
N VAL A 108 -2.49 -6.85 -19.81
CA VAL A 108 -1.20 -7.50 -19.54
C VAL A 108 -1.42 -8.94 -19.09
N THR A 109 -0.56 -9.84 -19.55
CA THR A 109 -0.62 -11.27 -19.17
C THR A 109 0.13 -11.55 -17.87
N ASN A 110 -0.17 -12.69 -17.23
CA ASN A 110 0.57 -13.14 -16.05
C ASN A 110 2.05 -13.40 -16.36
N GLU A 111 2.35 -13.89 -17.57
CA GLU A 111 3.72 -14.12 -18.02
C GLU A 111 4.51 -12.82 -18.15
N GLU A 112 3.94 -11.79 -18.70
CA GLU A 112 4.57 -10.46 -18.80
C GLU A 112 4.86 -9.87 -17.43
N ILE A 113 3.89 -9.91 -16.50
CA ILE A 113 4.08 -9.48 -15.10
C ILE A 113 5.18 -10.29 -14.42
N GLY A 114 5.16 -11.62 -14.55
CA GLY A 114 6.19 -12.49 -13.98
C GLY A 114 7.59 -12.17 -14.51
N ASN A 115 7.73 -11.96 -15.80
CA ASN A 115 9.00 -11.61 -16.44
C ASN A 115 9.50 -10.22 -16.04
N PHE A 116 8.62 -9.21 -15.98
CA PHE A 116 8.93 -7.87 -15.50
C PHE A 116 9.44 -7.92 -14.04
N TYR A 117 8.72 -8.62 -13.17
CA TYR A 117 9.12 -8.81 -11.78
C TYR A 117 10.48 -9.51 -11.63
N ILE A 118 10.71 -10.60 -12.36
CA ILE A 118 11.98 -11.35 -12.33
C ILE A 118 13.15 -10.50 -12.83
N ALA A 119 12.94 -9.66 -13.86
CA ALA A 119 13.97 -8.73 -14.33
C ALA A 119 14.34 -7.73 -13.22
N GLY A 120 13.36 -7.17 -12.53
CA GLY A 120 13.55 -6.31 -11.37
C GLY A 120 14.26 -7.01 -10.21
N LEU A 121 13.90 -8.28 -9.91
CA LEU A 121 14.57 -9.08 -8.88
C LEU A 121 16.04 -9.30 -9.19
N ASN A 122 16.34 -9.76 -10.41
CA ASN A 122 17.71 -10.02 -10.85
C ASN A 122 18.62 -8.79 -10.76
N TYR A 123 18.04 -7.61 -10.97
CA TYR A 123 18.76 -6.35 -10.79
C TYR A 123 18.81 -5.93 -9.32
N GLY A 124 17.68 -5.99 -8.62
CA GLY A 124 17.53 -5.56 -7.24
C GLY A 124 18.40 -6.34 -6.26
N GLU A 125 18.59 -7.66 -6.46
CA GLU A 125 19.48 -8.49 -5.65
C GLU A 125 20.95 -8.05 -5.72
N LYS A 126 21.38 -7.47 -6.85
CA LYS A 126 22.75 -6.97 -7.02
C LYS A 126 22.97 -5.63 -6.32
N ILE A 127 21.93 -4.82 -6.18
CA ILE A 127 22.02 -3.45 -5.66
C ILE A 127 21.41 -3.30 -4.26
N GLY A 128 20.70 -4.31 -3.74
CA GLY A 128 20.11 -4.31 -2.39
C GLY A 128 18.76 -3.61 -2.27
N CYS A 129 18.03 -3.36 -3.37
CA CYS A 129 16.68 -2.82 -3.36
C CYS A 129 15.75 -3.75 -4.16
N LEU A 130 14.81 -4.42 -3.50
CA LEU A 130 14.02 -5.49 -4.08
C LEU A 130 12.61 -5.01 -4.47
N PRO A 131 12.06 -5.44 -5.62
CA PRO A 131 10.69 -5.11 -5.98
C PRO A 131 9.67 -5.86 -5.13
N CYS A 132 8.56 -5.19 -4.82
CA CYS A 132 7.33 -5.77 -4.33
C CYS A 132 6.19 -5.33 -5.27
N LEU A 133 5.44 -6.27 -5.84
CA LEU A 133 4.27 -5.94 -6.66
C LEU A 133 3.12 -5.51 -5.76
N GLU A 134 2.47 -4.40 -6.06
CA GLU A 134 1.38 -3.92 -5.21
C GLU A 134 0.04 -4.54 -5.58
N VAL A 135 -0.72 -4.91 -4.55
CA VAL A 135 -2.13 -5.26 -4.71
C VAL A 135 -2.95 -3.97 -4.67
N HIS A 136 -3.41 -3.53 -5.85
CA HIS A 136 -4.00 -2.21 -6.01
C HIS A 136 -5.06 -2.18 -7.12
N VAL A 137 -6.06 -1.29 -6.98
CA VAL A 137 -7.06 -1.03 -8.02
C VAL A 137 -6.42 -0.45 -9.28
N ASN A 138 -7.01 -0.67 -10.43
CA ASN A 138 -6.52 -0.31 -11.76
C ASN A 138 -5.22 -1.02 -12.19
N MET A 139 -4.63 -1.83 -11.31
CA MET A 139 -3.43 -2.62 -11.59
C MET A 139 -3.82 -4.04 -11.99
N TRP A 140 -2.86 -4.78 -12.58
CA TRP A 140 -3.06 -6.18 -12.92
C TRP A 140 -3.56 -7.02 -11.74
N SER A 141 -3.16 -6.65 -10.54
CA SER A 141 -3.48 -7.31 -9.27
C SER A 141 -4.88 -7.00 -8.72
N GLU A 142 -5.68 -6.17 -9.40
CA GLU A 142 -7.09 -5.95 -9.04
C GLU A 142 -7.94 -7.19 -9.31
N ASP A 143 -7.53 -8.05 -10.24
CA ASP A 143 -7.96 -9.45 -10.30
C ASP A 143 -7.12 -10.25 -9.29
N PHE A 144 -7.61 -10.37 -8.07
CA PHE A 144 -6.86 -10.89 -6.93
C PHE A 144 -6.36 -12.33 -7.12
N LEU A 145 -7.07 -13.17 -7.89
CA LEU A 145 -6.64 -14.55 -8.15
C LEU A 145 -5.40 -14.63 -9.05
N ARG A 146 -5.12 -13.60 -9.85
CA ARG A 146 -3.91 -13.54 -10.66
C ARG A 146 -2.64 -13.45 -9.81
N VAL A 147 -2.74 -12.87 -8.59
CA VAL A 147 -1.59 -12.73 -7.68
C VAL A 147 -0.96 -14.09 -7.36
N GLU A 148 -1.78 -15.11 -7.06
CA GLU A 148 -1.29 -16.47 -6.79
C GLU A 148 -0.75 -17.14 -8.05
N GLN A 149 -1.39 -16.92 -9.21
CA GLN A 149 -0.92 -17.47 -10.48
C GLN A 149 0.47 -16.93 -10.85
N VAL A 150 0.68 -15.62 -10.73
CA VAL A 150 1.99 -15.00 -10.95
C VAL A 150 3.01 -15.47 -9.90
N ALA A 151 2.60 -15.56 -8.63
CA ALA A 151 3.46 -16.09 -7.57
C ALA A 151 3.96 -17.49 -7.89
N GLN A 152 3.07 -18.40 -8.33
CA GLN A 152 3.44 -19.75 -8.72
C GLN A 152 4.44 -19.75 -9.87
N MET A 153 4.19 -18.99 -10.95
CA MET A 153 5.09 -18.89 -12.11
C MET A 153 6.49 -18.39 -11.70
N VAL A 154 6.57 -17.41 -10.81
CA VAL A 154 7.82 -16.86 -10.29
C VAL A 154 8.58 -17.90 -9.44
N GLN A 155 7.85 -18.61 -8.56
CA GLN A 155 8.42 -19.63 -7.68
C GLN A 155 8.89 -20.89 -8.46
N GLU A 156 8.19 -21.30 -9.52
CA GLU A 156 8.61 -22.38 -10.40
C GLU A 156 9.94 -22.09 -11.12
N GLN A 157 10.27 -20.80 -11.31
CA GLN A 157 11.57 -20.37 -11.81
C GLN A 157 12.64 -20.21 -10.71
N GLY A 158 12.33 -20.57 -9.46
CA GLY A 158 13.25 -20.54 -8.33
C GLY A 158 13.38 -19.17 -7.63
N TYR A 159 12.52 -18.21 -7.94
CA TYR A 159 12.53 -16.89 -7.33
C TYR A 159 11.55 -16.78 -6.17
N LYS A 160 11.84 -15.88 -5.23
CA LYS A 160 10.92 -15.52 -4.13
C LYS A 160 9.95 -14.45 -4.60
N PHE A 161 8.65 -14.70 -4.46
CA PHE A 161 7.61 -13.72 -4.78
C PHE A 161 7.36 -12.78 -3.61
N ARG A 162 7.16 -11.48 -3.88
CA ARG A 162 6.96 -10.43 -2.90
C ARG A 162 5.85 -9.49 -3.32
N ILE A 163 4.97 -9.18 -2.39
CA ILE A 163 3.94 -8.13 -2.60
C ILE A 163 4.05 -7.02 -1.56
N THR A 164 3.62 -5.83 -1.98
CA THR A 164 3.12 -4.78 -1.11
C THR A 164 1.61 -4.98 -1.00
N LEU A 165 1.11 -5.26 0.20
CA LEU A 165 -0.32 -5.45 0.41
C LEU A 165 -0.99 -4.14 0.84
N ASP A 166 -1.81 -3.55 -0.03
CA ASP A 166 -2.83 -2.58 0.37
C ASP A 166 -4.20 -3.26 0.39
N HIS A 167 -4.56 -3.79 1.53
CA HIS A 167 -5.83 -4.50 1.69
C HIS A 167 -7.05 -3.57 1.71
N SER A 168 -6.88 -2.25 1.67
CA SER A 168 -8.01 -1.34 1.48
C SER A 168 -8.70 -1.59 0.15
N HIS A 169 -7.95 -1.97 -0.89
CA HIS A 169 -8.44 -2.31 -2.22
C HIS A 169 -9.26 -3.61 -2.26
N ILE A 170 -9.18 -4.41 -1.22
CA ILE A 170 -9.97 -5.64 -1.04
C ILE A 170 -11.22 -5.34 -0.20
N ILE A 171 -11.03 -4.73 0.96
CA ILE A 171 -12.10 -4.52 1.95
C ILE A 171 -13.22 -3.64 1.40
N PHE A 172 -12.92 -2.56 0.67
CA PHE A 172 -13.98 -1.69 0.13
C PHE A 172 -14.86 -2.35 -0.94
N LYS A 173 -14.40 -3.49 -1.51
CA LYS A 173 -15.17 -4.31 -2.46
C LYS A 173 -16.14 -5.28 -1.78
N ILE A 174 -16.02 -5.49 -0.45
CA ILE A 174 -16.98 -6.31 0.30
C ILE A 174 -18.35 -5.62 0.25
N ASP A 175 -19.40 -6.36 -0.06
CA ASP A 175 -20.77 -5.86 -0.23
C ASP A 175 -20.90 -4.71 -1.26
N ASN A 176 -19.99 -4.63 -2.24
CA ASN A 176 -19.95 -3.61 -3.27
C ASN A 176 -20.03 -4.20 -4.68
N PRO A 177 -21.25 -4.54 -5.18
CA PRO A 177 -21.41 -5.22 -6.46
C PRO A 177 -20.89 -4.45 -7.67
N GLU A 178 -20.84 -3.11 -7.61
CA GLU A 178 -20.30 -2.29 -8.69
C GLU A 178 -18.78 -2.51 -8.82
N GLU A 179 -18.06 -2.46 -7.69
CA GLU A 179 -16.63 -2.70 -7.64
C GLU A 179 -16.24 -4.16 -7.92
N GLN A 180 -17.08 -5.12 -7.55
CA GLN A 180 -16.86 -6.54 -7.82
C GLN A 180 -17.00 -6.92 -9.30
N LYS A 181 -17.69 -6.11 -10.12
CA LYS A 181 -17.78 -6.34 -11.58
C LYS A 181 -16.51 -5.97 -12.32
N ILE A 182 -15.63 -5.19 -11.70
CA ILE A 182 -14.32 -4.88 -12.28
C ILE A 182 -13.48 -6.17 -12.30
N PHE A 183 -12.97 -6.55 -13.48
CA PHE A 183 -12.31 -7.85 -13.73
C PHE A 183 -13.19 -9.09 -13.43
N ASP A 184 -14.53 -8.93 -13.40
CA ASP A 184 -15.48 -10.03 -13.21
C ASP A 184 -15.27 -10.81 -11.88
N ILE A 185 -14.67 -10.19 -10.85
CA ILE A 185 -14.39 -10.90 -9.58
C ILE A 185 -15.67 -11.32 -8.85
N ASP A 186 -16.83 -10.73 -9.17
CA ASP A 186 -18.14 -11.16 -8.69
C ASP A 186 -18.45 -12.63 -9.04
N LYS A 187 -17.97 -13.14 -10.19
CA LYS A 187 -18.12 -14.54 -10.58
C LYS A 187 -17.34 -15.47 -9.66
N ASP A 188 -16.08 -15.12 -9.37
CA ASP A 188 -15.24 -15.93 -8.48
C ASP A 188 -15.69 -15.88 -7.03
N ILE A 189 -16.27 -14.76 -6.58
CA ILE A 189 -16.92 -14.65 -5.27
C ILE A 189 -18.16 -15.55 -5.22
N ASN A 190 -19.04 -15.50 -6.22
CA ASN A 190 -20.24 -16.31 -6.27
C ASN A 190 -19.93 -17.81 -6.38
N ASP A 191 -18.86 -18.18 -7.05
CA ASP A 191 -18.38 -19.57 -7.15
C ASP A 191 -17.64 -20.05 -5.87
N GLY A 192 -17.46 -19.17 -4.89
CA GLY A 192 -16.70 -19.48 -3.65
C GLY A 192 -15.21 -19.65 -3.84
N LYS A 193 -14.64 -19.22 -4.98
CA LYS A 193 -13.20 -19.27 -5.26
C LYS A 193 -12.44 -18.11 -4.63
N LEU A 194 -13.11 -16.95 -4.49
CA LEU A 194 -12.55 -15.74 -3.91
C LEU A 194 -13.39 -15.31 -2.71
N ILE A 195 -12.74 -15.21 -1.54
CA ILE A 195 -13.35 -14.75 -0.29
C ILE A 195 -12.66 -13.46 0.11
N LEU A 196 -13.42 -12.35 0.15
CA LEU A 196 -12.88 -11.03 0.49
C LEU A 196 -12.97 -10.70 1.99
N ASP A 197 -14.02 -11.18 2.67
CA ASP A 197 -14.29 -10.81 4.06
C ASP A 197 -13.28 -11.48 5.02
N PRO A 198 -12.45 -10.71 5.75
CA PRO A 198 -11.46 -11.26 6.67
C PRO A 198 -12.06 -12.00 7.88
N TYR A 199 -13.37 -11.93 8.10
CA TYR A 199 -14.05 -12.77 9.08
C TYR A 199 -14.34 -14.19 8.59
N GLU A 200 -14.21 -14.43 7.30
CA GLU A 200 -14.45 -15.74 6.71
C GLU A 200 -13.15 -16.55 6.60
N GLU A 201 -13.25 -17.84 6.88
CA GLU A 201 -12.11 -18.76 6.73
C GLU A 201 -11.74 -18.90 5.26
N GLY A 202 -10.43 -18.87 4.97
CA GLY A 202 -9.93 -18.97 3.60
C GLY A 202 -9.98 -17.66 2.82
N ASN A 203 -10.17 -16.52 3.49
CA ASN A 203 -10.10 -15.23 2.83
C ASN A 203 -8.72 -14.98 2.20
N ILE A 204 -8.70 -14.17 1.14
CA ILE A 204 -7.51 -13.96 0.31
C ILE A 204 -6.35 -13.33 1.07
N CYS A 205 -6.62 -12.44 2.03
CA CYS A 205 -5.57 -11.84 2.86
C CYS A 205 -4.85 -12.90 3.70
N ASP A 206 -5.61 -13.80 4.34
CA ASP A 206 -5.05 -14.90 5.13
C ASP A 206 -4.24 -15.87 4.30
N GLN A 207 -4.65 -16.14 3.05
CA GLN A 207 -3.89 -16.98 2.12
C GLN A 207 -2.51 -16.35 1.85
N TRP A 208 -2.44 -15.07 1.52
CA TRP A 208 -1.16 -14.38 1.25
C TRP A 208 -0.28 -14.21 2.50
N ILE A 209 -0.89 -14.02 3.69
CA ILE A 209 -0.16 -14.02 4.96
C ILE A 209 0.53 -15.39 5.18
N LYS A 210 -0.22 -16.49 5.05
CA LYS A 210 0.29 -17.86 5.25
C LYS A 210 1.36 -18.23 4.21
N SER A 211 1.25 -17.73 2.99
CA SER A 211 2.22 -17.93 1.91
C SER A 211 3.50 -17.09 2.07
N ASN A 212 3.57 -16.20 3.08
CA ASN A 212 4.68 -15.26 3.29
C ASN A 212 4.98 -14.37 2.07
N PHE A 213 3.95 -13.99 1.32
CA PHE A 213 4.13 -13.09 0.17
C PHE A 213 4.34 -11.63 0.60
N ILE A 214 3.80 -11.24 1.77
CA ILE A 214 3.76 -9.85 2.23
C ILE A 214 5.11 -9.47 2.82
N HIS A 215 5.85 -8.60 2.14
CA HIS A 215 7.13 -8.05 2.57
C HIS A 215 7.00 -6.60 3.01
N HIS A 216 6.07 -5.90 2.40
CA HIS A 216 5.68 -4.54 2.70
C HIS A 216 4.15 -4.45 2.74
N MET A 217 3.63 -3.52 3.51
CA MET A 217 2.19 -3.28 3.61
C MET A 217 1.90 -1.78 3.52
N HIS A 218 0.91 -1.42 2.72
CA HIS A 218 0.27 -0.11 2.79
C HIS A 218 -0.94 -0.16 3.74
N ALA A 219 -0.96 0.76 4.69
CA ALA A 219 -2.01 0.87 5.69
C ALA A 219 -2.86 2.12 5.44
N ARG A 220 -3.92 1.96 4.66
CA ARG A 220 -4.97 2.95 4.43
C ARG A 220 -6.28 2.37 4.91
N SER A 221 -6.92 3.02 5.88
CA SER A 221 -8.19 2.49 6.39
C SER A 221 -9.33 2.67 5.40
N THR A 222 -10.15 1.65 5.36
CA THR A 222 -11.38 1.58 4.55
C THR A 222 -12.44 0.77 5.27
N ILE A 223 -13.65 0.73 4.71
CA ILE A 223 -14.76 -0.07 5.22
C ILE A 223 -15.43 -0.81 4.06
N PRO A 224 -16.14 -1.91 4.33
CA PRO A 224 -16.99 -2.57 3.33
C PRO A 224 -17.97 -1.60 2.68
N ASN A 225 -18.16 -1.73 1.37
CA ASN A 225 -19.08 -0.88 0.60
C ASN A 225 -18.91 0.61 0.92
N ASN A 226 -17.67 1.09 0.98
CA ASN A 226 -17.40 2.48 1.32
C ASN A 226 -18.11 3.44 0.35
N PRO A 227 -18.79 4.48 0.85
CA PRO A 227 -19.47 5.44 0.00
C PRO A 227 -18.50 6.12 -0.97
N LYS A 228 -18.96 6.33 -2.21
CA LYS A 228 -18.16 7.05 -3.22
C LYS A 228 -17.77 8.46 -2.73
N ASN A 229 -16.59 8.91 -3.13
CA ASN A 229 -16.14 10.26 -2.83
C ASN A 229 -16.85 11.29 -3.73
N ILE A 230 -18.02 11.77 -3.29
CA ILE A 230 -18.84 12.74 -4.02
C ILE A 230 -18.25 14.16 -4.05
N HIS A 231 -17.16 14.42 -3.31
CA HIS A 231 -16.51 15.75 -3.25
C HIS A 231 -15.40 15.92 -4.29
N ALA A 232 -15.07 14.85 -5.04
CA ALA A 232 -14.07 14.90 -6.07
C ALA A 232 -14.54 14.17 -7.34
N GLN A 233 -14.14 14.71 -8.50
CA GLN A 233 -14.45 14.12 -9.81
C GLN A 233 -13.17 13.94 -10.63
N HIS A 234 -13.16 12.87 -11.39
CA HIS A 234 -12.16 12.63 -12.43
C HIS A 234 -12.41 13.57 -13.64
N PRO A 235 -11.44 13.72 -14.54
CA PRO A 235 -11.59 14.56 -15.73
C PRO A 235 -12.75 14.16 -16.64
N ASP A 236 -13.18 12.91 -16.62
CA ASP A 236 -14.34 12.38 -17.37
C ASP A 236 -15.69 12.66 -16.69
N GLY A 237 -15.67 13.29 -15.50
CA GLY A 237 -16.86 13.61 -14.72
C GLY A 237 -17.34 12.51 -13.77
N SER A 238 -16.70 11.34 -13.76
CA SER A 238 -17.00 10.28 -12.79
C SER A 238 -16.56 10.71 -11.38
N ILE A 239 -17.32 10.31 -10.36
CA ILE A 239 -16.97 10.59 -8.96
C ILE A 239 -15.98 9.57 -8.43
N GLY A 240 -15.20 9.94 -7.42
CA GLY A 240 -14.19 9.08 -6.81
C GLY A 240 -14.75 7.79 -6.24
N ARG A 241 -13.98 6.71 -6.30
CA ARG A 241 -14.39 5.35 -5.88
C ARG A 241 -14.64 5.23 -4.36
N GLY A 242 -14.07 6.14 -3.55
CA GLY A 242 -14.26 6.14 -2.10
C GLY A 242 -13.51 5.04 -1.37
N ILE A 243 -12.27 4.76 -1.77
CA ILE A 243 -11.47 3.68 -1.20
C ILE A 243 -11.00 3.99 0.23
N GLN A 244 -10.88 5.27 0.59
CA GLN A 244 -10.36 5.71 1.87
C GLN A 244 -11.47 6.11 2.85
N TYR A 245 -11.43 5.57 4.07
CA TYR A 245 -12.32 5.94 5.18
C TYR A 245 -11.50 6.59 6.31
N PRO A 246 -12.01 7.66 6.97
CA PRO A 246 -11.25 8.30 8.04
C PRO A 246 -10.94 7.34 9.18
N PHE A 247 -9.66 7.18 9.52
CA PHE A 247 -9.22 6.42 10.69
C PHE A 247 -9.58 7.13 12.00
N VAL A 248 -9.45 8.47 12.00
CA VAL A 248 -9.82 9.34 13.12
C VAL A 248 -11.22 9.88 12.87
N LYS A 249 -12.03 9.93 13.93
CA LYS A 249 -13.37 10.53 13.86
C LYS A 249 -13.30 11.98 13.37
N PRO A 250 -13.87 12.30 12.20
CA PRO A 250 -13.89 13.68 11.67
C PRO A 250 -14.72 14.63 12.54
N LEU A 251 -14.44 15.92 12.47
CA LEU A 251 -15.32 16.94 13.00
C LEU A 251 -16.62 17.01 12.15
N PRO A 252 -17.70 17.56 12.72
CA PRO A 252 -18.95 17.76 11.97
C PRO A 252 -18.71 18.51 10.65
N GLY A 253 -19.23 17.96 9.55
CA GLY A 253 -19.09 18.54 8.22
C GLY A 253 -17.78 18.21 7.48
N GLN A 254 -16.85 17.52 8.09
CA GLN A 254 -15.59 17.10 7.44
C GLN A 254 -15.69 15.75 6.69
N TYR A 255 -16.78 15.02 6.84
CA TYR A 255 -17.07 13.78 6.13
C TYR A 255 -18.56 13.72 5.80
N HIS A 256 -18.94 13.14 4.66
CA HIS A 256 -20.34 13.18 4.16
C HIS A 256 -21.26 12.17 4.81
N GLU A 257 -20.69 11.12 5.40
CA GLU A 257 -21.42 10.06 6.05
C GLU A 257 -21.25 10.07 7.58
N LYS A 258 -22.12 9.34 8.27
CA LYS A 258 -21.95 9.12 9.70
C LYS A 258 -20.74 8.24 9.95
N TRP A 259 -19.72 8.80 10.57
CA TRP A 259 -18.53 8.04 10.95
C TRP A 259 -18.84 7.05 12.09
N ASP A 260 -18.42 5.80 11.92
CA ASP A 260 -18.47 4.76 12.95
C ASP A 260 -17.15 3.98 12.95
N GLY A 261 -16.39 4.10 14.04
CA GLY A 261 -15.10 3.42 14.18
C GLY A 261 -15.18 1.88 14.22
N LYS A 262 -16.36 1.30 14.50
CA LYS A 262 -16.56 -0.15 14.45
C LYS A 262 -16.53 -0.72 13.01
N LEU A 263 -16.84 0.12 12.03
CA LEU A 263 -16.76 -0.31 10.62
C LEU A 263 -15.32 -0.60 10.20
N LEU A 264 -14.33 -0.06 10.91
CA LEU A 264 -12.92 -0.33 10.69
C LEU A 264 -12.45 -1.72 11.19
N ASP A 265 -13.30 -2.46 11.90
CA ASP A 265 -12.87 -3.70 12.58
C ASP A 265 -12.36 -4.77 11.60
N ARG A 266 -12.96 -4.88 10.38
CA ARG A 266 -12.46 -5.78 9.32
C ARG A 266 -11.08 -5.38 8.82
N TRP A 267 -10.87 -4.10 8.57
CA TRP A 267 -9.58 -3.59 8.15
C TRP A 267 -8.51 -3.79 9.24
N LYS A 268 -8.85 -3.48 10.49
CA LYS A 268 -7.96 -3.68 11.64
C LYS A 268 -7.62 -5.14 11.89
N LEU A 269 -8.56 -6.06 11.63
CA LEU A 269 -8.32 -7.50 11.76
C LEU A 269 -7.20 -7.97 10.85
N VAL A 270 -7.18 -7.54 9.58
CA VAL A 270 -6.11 -7.91 8.65
C VAL A 270 -4.75 -7.37 9.13
N VAL A 271 -4.68 -6.11 9.57
CA VAL A 271 -3.44 -5.55 10.13
C VAL A 271 -2.97 -6.36 11.34
N GLN A 272 -3.88 -6.69 12.28
CA GLN A 272 -3.56 -7.50 13.45
C GLN A 272 -3.07 -8.89 13.05
N SER A 273 -3.73 -9.55 12.08
CA SER A 273 -3.34 -10.88 11.60
C SER A 273 -1.93 -10.89 10.99
N ILE A 274 -1.58 -9.83 10.22
CA ILE A 274 -0.23 -9.67 9.65
C ILE A 274 0.81 -9.50 10.76
N VAL A 275 0.54 -8.66 11.76
CA VAL A 275 1.43 -8.41 12.91
C VAL A 275 1.56 -9.66 13.77
N ASP A 276 0.46 -10.38 14.06
CA ASP A 276 0.47 -11.64 14.79
C ASP A 276 1.30 -12.71 14.05
N HIS A 277 1.12 -12.85 12.75
CA HIS A 277 1.92 -13.76 11.92
C HIS A 277 3.40 -13.42 11.97
N HIS A 278 3.75 -12.12 11.89
CA HIS A 278 5.16 -11.68 11.96
C HIS A 278 5.83 -12.11 13.28
N TYR A 279 5.17 -11.92 14.41
CA TYR A 279 5.76 -12.25 15.70
C TYR A 279 5.59 -13.72 16.12
N SER A 280 4.65 -14.47 15.55
CA SER A 280 4.49 -15.91 15.77
C SER A 280 5.35 -16.78 14.86
N ASN A 281 5.69 -16.29 13.67
CA ASN A 281 6.39 -17.05 12.63
C ASN A 281 7.80 -16.50 12.39
N LYS A 282 8.82 -17.25 12.80
CA LYS A 282 10.22 -16.89 12.58
C LYS A 282 10.61 -16.77 11.08
N GLY A 283 9.78 -17.31 10.19
CA GLY A 283 9.95 -17.24 8.74
C GLY A 283 9.19 -16.08 8.08
N SER A 284 8.52 -15.23 8.87
CA SER A 284 7.79 -14.07 8.31
C SER A 284 8.71 -13.17 7.50
N SER A 285 8.18 -12.72 6.38
CA SER A 285 8.88 -11.87 5.41
C SER A 285 8.55 -10.38 5.57
N LEU A 286 7.57 -10.02 6.40
CA LEU A 286 7.21 -8.63 6.65
C LEU A 286 8.35 -7.88 7.34
N GLU A 287 8.70 -6.70 6.83
CA GLU A 287 9.74 -5.85 7.42
C GLU A 287 9.23 -4.45 7.76
N GLN A 288 8.22 -3.97 7.04
CA GLN A 288 7.78 -2.59 7.18
C GLN A 288 6.32 -2.37 6.77
N ILE A 289 5.71 -1.33 7.36
CA ILE A 289 4.33 -0.91 7.09
C ILE A 289 4.35 0.61 6.84
N THR A 290 3.84 1.06 5.70
CA THR A 290 3.67 2.48 5.36
C THR A 290 2.21 2.88 5.55
N THR A 291 1.92 3.94 6.29
CA THR A 291 0.59 4.54 6.27
C THR A 291 0.41 5.36 4.99
N GLU A 292 -0.77 5.22 4.36
CA GLU A 292 -0.98 5.76 3.02
C GLU A 292 -2.36 6.43 2.87
N PHE A 293 -2.74 7.29 3.81
CA PHE A 293 -3.86 8.21 3.56
C PHE A 293 -3.39 9.29 2.60
N ILE A 294 -4.10 9.47 1.49
CA ILE A 294 -3.69 10.33 0.37
C ILE A 294 -4.85 11.19 -0.14
N THR A 295 -4.53 12.15 -1.00
CA THR A 295 -5.47 13.18 -1.47
C THR A 295 -6.05 13.02 -2.90
N PRO A 296 -5.75 11.98 -3.71
CA PRO A 296 -6.37 11.83 -5.03
C PRO A 296 -7.89 11.56 -4.96
N THR A 297 -8.54 11.67 -6.12
CA THR A 297 -10.00 11.62 -6.29
C THR A 297 -10.66 10.38 -5.69
N ASP A 298 -10.07 9.21 -5.89
CA ASP A 298 -10.61 7.94 -5.39
C ASP A 298 -10.46 7.75 -3.88
N TYR A 299 -9.74 8.66 -3.21
CA TYR A 299 -9.35 8.58 -1.81
C TYR A 299 -9.84 9.78 -1.01
N GLY A 300 -8.97 10.71 -0.61
CA GLY A 300 -9.28 11.80 0.31
C GLY A 300 -9.53 13.16 -0.32
N ALA A 301 -9.61 13.28 -1.66
CA ALA A 301 -9.80 14.57 -2.34
C ALA A 301 -11.12 15.25 -1.91
N GLY A 302 -11.04 16.56 -1.68
CA GLY A 302 -12.22 17.36 -1.33
C GLY A 302 -12.76 17.18 0.08
N TRP A 303 -12.16 16.29 0.91
CA TRP A 303 -12.53 16.09 2.30
C TRP A 303 -11.95 17.16 3.22
N GLY A 304 -12.71 17.52 4.28
CA GLY A 304 -12.25 18.48 5.27
C GLY A 304 -11.45 17.91 6.44
N TYR A 305 -11.29 16.58 6.54
CA TYR A 305 -10.48 15.99 7.60
C TYR A 305 -8.98 15.95 7.24
N SER A 306 -8.12 16.08 8.25
CA SER A 306 -6.67 16.07 8.06
C SER A 306 -6.17 14.71 7.60
N ILE A 307 -5.66 14.64 6.39
CA ILE A 307 -5.01 13.43 5.82
C ILE A 307 -3.76 13.08 6.63
N PHE A 308 -2.93 14.08 6.94
CA PHE A 308 -1.72 13.85 7.74
C PHE A 308 -2.02 13.32 9.14
N ASN A 309 -3.01 13.90 9.83
CA ASN A 309 -3.38 13.41 11.16
C ASN A 309 -3.88 11.95 11.10
N ASN A 310 -4.60 11.56 10.03
CA ASN A 310 -5.00 10.15 9.84
C ASN A 310 -3.79 9.25 9.68
N ASN A 311 -2.76 9.63 8.90
CA ASN A 311 -1.49 8.90 8.80
C ASN A 311 -0.82 8.76 10.18
N VAL A 312 -0.69 9.86 10.93
CA VAL A 312 -0.06 9.88 12.26
C VAL A 312 -0.79 8.97 13.25
N GLN A 313 -2.12 9.06 13.35
CA GLN A 313 -2.88 8.26 14.32
C GLN A 313 -2.93 6.78 13.93
N CYS A 314 -3.00 6.46 12.63
CA CYS A 314 -2.89 5.10 12.13
C CYS A 314 -1.51 4.49 12.47
N ALA A 315 -0.42 5.22 12.22
CA ALA A 315 0.93 4.78 12.54
C ALA A 315 1.11 4.53 14.05
N LYS A 316 0.60 5.42 14.90
CA LYS A 316 0.64 5.26 16.36
C LYS A 316 -0.14 4.02 16.81
N TRP A 317 -1.30 3.76 16.22
CA TRP A 317 -2.06 2.55 16.50
C TRP A 317 -1.32 1.29 16.05
N ILE A 318 -0.74 1.28 14.84
CA ILE A 318 0.05 0.14 14.35
C ILE A 318 1.24 -0.11 15.29
N ARG A 319 1.95 0.94 15.72
CA ARG A 319 3.05 0.80 16.69
C ARG A 319 2.61 0.23 18.02
N GLN A 320 1.44 0.64 18.52
CA GLN A 320 0.86 0.09 19.73
C GLN A 320 0.61 -1.41 19.60
N ILE A 321 -0.14 -1.86 18.59
CA ILE A 321 -0.45 -3.29 18.42
C ILE A 321 0.80 -4.13 18.16
N THR A 322 1.78 -3.57 17.44
CA THR A 322 3.08 -4.20 17.20
C THR A 322 3.81 -4.47 18.52
N ASN A 323 3.88 -3.47 19.40
CA ASN A 323 4.53 -3.60 20.70
C ASN A 323 3.79 -4.59 21.61
N GLU A 324 2.45 -4.52 21.66
CA GLU A 324 1.62 -5.43 22.47
C GLU A 324 1.77 -6.88 21.99
N THR A 325 1.75 -7.11 20.67
CA THR A 325 1.91 -8.44 20.10
C THR A 325 3.32 -8.99 20.34
N LYS A 326 4.36 -8.16 20.12
CA LYS A 326 5.74 -8.55 20.40
C LYS A 326 5.92 -9.02 21.84
N LEU A 327 5.36 -8.30 22.83
CA LEU A 327 5.42 -8.66 24.23
C LEU A 327 4.71 -9.99 24.53
N LYS A 328 3.58 -10.30 23.87
CA LYS A 328 2.90 -11.59 24.01
C LYS A 328 3.79 -12.77 23.60
N PHE A 329 4.52 -12.62 22.49
CA PHE A 329 5.35 -13.72 21.95
C PHE A 329 6.77 -13.81 22.55
N ILE A 330 7.27 -12.76 23.21
CA ILE A 330 8.54 -12.83 23.97
C ILE A 330 8.33 -13.50 25.33
N ASN A 331 7.16 -13.34 25.95
CA ASN A 331 6.86 -13.85 27.27
C ASN A 331 6.26 -15.27 27.29
N ASN A 332 6.01 -15.86 26.12
CA ASN A 332 5.61 -17.26 25.93
C ASN A 332 6.77 -18.09 25.34
#